data_ba246d8537ca72bd29154c53a9ed4d08
#
_entry.id   ba246d8537ca72bd29154c53a9ed4d08
#
_cell.length_a   1.000
_cell.length_b   1.000
_cell.length_c   1.000
_cell.angle_alpha   90.00
_cell.angle_beta   90.00
_cell.angle_gamma   90.00
#
_symmetry.space_group_name_H-M   'P 1'
#
loop_
_entity.id
_entity.type
_entity.pdbx_description
1 polymer ?
#
loop_
_entity_poly.entity_id
_entity_poly.type
_entity_poly.pdbx_seq_one_letter_code
_entity_poly.pdbx_strand_id
1 'polypeptide(L)'
;LIKGELDMAAIPANLAATLYQKTSGGIQAVAVNTLGVLYVVEQGDTVHSMADLKGRTILSTGKGTTPEYVLRYLLTANGLDPDKDVDIQYYSEATEVTAQMASTQDAIAVLPQPYVTAAGLKDDTLRVALDLTAEWDKVADTQLITGVTVVRKAYAEEHPDVVAAFLADYAQSVNAANTDLDGTAALCEEQGVVAKAAIAKKALPNCNIVCLTGEELKADVSGYLQVLYDADPAAVGGTLPGEDFYWAAQ
;
A
#
# COMPACT_ATOMS: atom_id res chain seq x y z
N LEU A 1 16.91 -2.69 -8.51
CA LEU A 1 16.87 -1.43 -9.26
C LEU A 1 18.19 -0.66 -9.18
N ILE A 2 18.61 -0.15 -7.99
CA ILE A 2 19.82 0.70 -7.86
C ILE A 2 21.10 -0.01 -8.38
N LYS A 3 21.25 -1.30 -8.11
CA LYS A 3 22.40 -2.10 -8.57
C LYS A 3 22.27 -2.60 -10.01
N GLY A 4 21.15 -2.34 -10.69
CA GLY A 4 20.89 -2.85 -12.04
C GLY A 4 20.61 -4.35 -12.12
N GLU A 5 20.35 -5.02 -10.99
CA GLU A 5 20.00 -6.45 -10.94
C GLU A 5 18.54 -6.71 -11.32
N LEU A 6 17.70 -5.68 -11.23
CA LEU A 6 16.29 -5.69 -11.61
C LEU A 6 16.01 -4.45 -12.47
N ASP A 7 15.23 -4.60 -13.51
CA ASP A 7 14.82 -3.51 -14.40
C ASP A 7 13.50 -2.89 -13.98
N MET A 8 12.59 -3.70 -13.43
CA MET A 8 11.28 -3.27 -12.93
C MET A 8 11.01 -3.85 -11.56
N ALA A 9 10.21 -3.16 -10.75
CA ALA A 9 9.77 -3.63 -9.43
C ALA A 9 8.46 -2.98 -9.00
N ALA A 10 7.62 -3.71 -8.26
CA ALA A 10 6.52 -3.16 -7.49
C ALA A 10 7.04 -2.73 -6.12
N ILE A 11 6.81 -1.48 -5.74
CA ILE A 11 7.28 -0.88 -4.47
C ILE A 11 6.23 0.07 -3.90
N PRO A 12 6.29 0.39 -2.58
CA PRO A 12 5.45 1.42 -1.99
C PRO A 12 5.57 2.77 -2.70
N ALA A 13 4.45 3.46 -2.91
CA ALA A 13 4.42 4.70 -3.69
C ALA A 13 5.33 5.80 -3.13
N ASN A 14 5.36 5.99 -1.80
CA ASN A 14 6.25 6.94 -1.15
C ASN A 14 7.74 6.57 -1.29
N LEU A 15 8.05 5.25 -1.27
CA LEU A 15 9.40 4.77 -1.47
C LEU A 15 9.87 5.00 -2.92
N ALA A 16 8.96 4.94 -3.89
CA ALA A 16 9.29 5.28 -5.29
C ALA A 16 9.75 6.72 -5.41
N ALA A 17 9.07 7.68 -4.77
CA ALA A 17 9.50 9.08 -4.73
C ALA A 17 10.88 9.22 -4.06
N THR A 18 11.08 8.60 -2.91
CA THR A 18 12.37 8.60 -2.21
C THR A 18 13.49 7.99 -3.07
N LEU A 19 13.21 6.90 -3.80
CA LEU A 19 14.17 6.24 -4.65
C LEU A 19 14.51 7.11 -5.88
N TYR A 20 13.51 7.78 -6.46
CA TYR A 20 13.73 8.75 -7.54
C TYR A 20 14.72 9.83 -7.11
N GLN A 21 14.57 10.42 -5.92
CA GLN A 21 15.51 11.41 -5.39
C GLN A 21 16.91 10.82 -5.19
N LYS A 22 17.00 9.66 -4.55
CA LYS A 22 18.30 8.98 -4.28
C LYS A 22 19.04 8.55 -5.55
N THR A 23 18.34 8.31 -6.62
CA THR A 23 18.92 7.93 -7.92
C THR A 23 19.06 9.10 -8.88
N SER A 24 18.76 10.33 -8.42
CA SER A 24 18.78 11.54 -9.27
C SER A 24 17.94 11.38 -10.54
N GLY A 25 16.72 10.86 -10.41
CA GLY A 25 15.82 10.64 -11.53
C GLY A 25 16.04 9.31 -12.28
N GLY A 26 16.77 8.37 -11.69
CA GLY A 26 17.13 7.09 -12.33
C GLY A 26 16.03 6.05 -12.46
N ILE A 27 14.81 6.35 -11.96
CA ILE A 27 13.62 5.48 -12.10
C ILE A 27 12.40 6.28 -12.57
N GLN A 28 11.45 5.57 -13.16
CA GLN A 28 10.14 6.10 -13.55
C GLN A 28 9.02 5.21 -13.04
N ALA A 29 7.90 5.80 -12.62
CA ALA A 29 6.67 5.08 -12.32
C ALA A 29 5.92 4.79 -13.64
N VAL A 30 5.53 3.52 -13.83
CA VAL A 30 4.85 3.07 -15.05
C VAL A 30 3.39 2.68 -14.81
N ALA A 31 3.03 2.29 -13.58
CA ALA A 31 1.65 2.00 -13.20
C ALA A 31 1.43 2.18 -11.70
N VAL A 32 0.23 2.61 -11.30
CA VAL A 32 -0.29 2.29 -9.96
C VAL A 32 -0.75 0.83 -10.02
N ASN A 33 -0.28 0.02 -9.09
CA ASN A 33 -0.63 -1.40 -9.02
C ASN A 33 -1.58 -1.74 -7.88
N THR A 34 -1.63 -0.90 -6.83
CA THR A 34 -2.44 -1.15 -5.64
C THR A 34 -2.89 0.18 -5.03
N LEU A 35 -4.19 0.35 -4.88
CA LEU A 35 -4.79 1.44 -4.12
C LEU A 35 -4.73 1.15 -2.62
N GLY A 36 -5.62 1.74 -1.82
CA GLY A 36 -5.64 1.49 -0.37
C GLY A 36 -5.98 0.05 -0.02
N VAL A 37 -5.18 -0.57 0.86
CA VAL A 37 -5.36 -1.97 1.32
C VAL A 37 -5.14 -2.11 2.82
N LEU A 38 -5.11 -0.99 3.55
CA LEU A 38 -4.81 -0.94 4.98
C LEU A 38 -6.09 -0.84 5.80
N TYR A 39 -6.13 -1.59 6.88
CA TYR A 39 -7.29 -1.67 7.78
C TYR A 39 -6.83 -1.61 9.23
N VAL A 40 -7.58 -0.89 10.06
CA VAL A 40 -7.49 -1.07 11.52
C VAL A 40 -8.33 -2.29 11.88
N VAL A 41 -7.71 -3.24 12.54
CA VAL A 41 -8.36 -4.43 13.08
C VAL A 41 -8.23 -4.43 14.59
N GLU A 42 -9.23 -4.96 15.29
CA GLU A 42 -9.20 -5.11 16.75
C GLU A 42 -9.80 -6.44 17.19
N GLN A 43 -9.36 -6.90 18.37
CA GLN A 43 -10.06 -7.89 19.17
C GLN A 43 -10.94 -7.13 20.15
N GLY A 44 -12.25 -7.14 19.94
CA GLY A 44 -13.22 -6.36 20.72
C GLY A 44 -14.11 -5.48 19.86
N ASP A 45 -14.76 -4.50 20.47
CA ASP A 45 -15.70 -3.59 19.82
C ASP A 45 -15.62 -2.18 20.45
N THR A 46 -14.42 -1.59 20.37
CA THR A 46 -14.12 -0.30 21.02
C THR A 46 -13.71 0.80 20.05
N VAL A 47 -13.31 0.44 18.83
CA VAL A 47 -12.86 1.38 17.78
C VAL A 47 -13.94 1.49 16.72
N HIS A 48 -14.59 2.66 16.60
CA HIS A 48 -15.62 2.98 15.60
C HIS A 48 -15.24 4.21 14.77
N SER A 49 -14.20 4.93 15.17
CA SER A 49 -13.66 6.11 14.50
C SER A 49 -12.16 6.24 14.76
N MET A 50 -11.46 7.06 13.97
CA MET A 50 -10.06 7.38 14.23
C MET A 50 -9.85 8.01 15.61
N ALA A 51 -10.82 8.75 16.14
CA ALA A 51 -10.73 9.38 17.48
C ALA A 51 -10.66 8.35 18.62
N ASP A 52 -11.24 7.15 18.45
CA ASP A 52 -11.25 6.10 19.48
C ASP A 52 -9.85 5.44 19.65
N LEU A 53 -8.91 5.75 18.76
CA LEU A 53 -7.51 5.32 18.88
C LEU A 53 -6.74 6.10 19.95
N LYS A 54 -7.30 7.20 20.49
CA LYS A 54 -6.63 7.99 21.53
C LYS A 54 -6.30 7.16 22.77
N GLY A 55 -5.03 7.24 23.20
CA GLY A 55 -4.52 6.49 24.36
C GLY A 55 -4.28 5.01 24.09
N ARG A 56 -4.42 4.54 22.84
CA ARG A 56 -4.29 3.12 22.51
C ARG A 56 -2.90 2.79 21.97
N THR A 57 -2.50 1.54 22.17
CA THR A 57 -1.35 0.95 21.49
C THR A 57 -1.83 0.35 20.17
N ILE A 58 -1.14 0.68 19.07
CA ILE A 58 -1.45 0.24 17.71
C ILE A 58 -0.25 -0.54 17.19
N LEU A 59 -0.44 -1.81 16.87
CA LEU A 59 0.59 -2.63 16.24
C LEU A 59 0.57 -2.39 14.73
N SER A 60 1.72 -2.19 14.09
CA SER A 60 1.80 -1.91 12.66
C SER A 60 3.08 -2.47 12.05
N THR A 61 3.16 -2.42 10.73
CA THR A 61 4.38 -2.69 9.95
C THR A 61 4.77 -1.46 9.15
N GLY A 62 5.85 -1.57 8.39
CA GLY A 62 6.18 -0.61 7.35
C GLY A 62 6.66 0.75 7.85
N LYS A 63 7.47 0.76 8.93
CA LYS A 63 8.13 1.99 9.36
C LYS A 63 8.93 2.61 8.21
N GLY A 64 8.72 3.91 7.94
CA GLY A 64 9.32 4.62 6.81
C GLY A 64 8.64 4.33 5.45
N THR A 65 7.49 3.66 5.45
CA THR A 65 6.73 3.36 4.23
C THR A 65 5.25 3.71 4.38
N THR A 66 4.44 3.42 3.36
CA THR A 66 3.02 3.79 3.27
C THR A 66 2.22 3.54 4.56
N PRO A 67 2.28 2.37 5.25
CA PRO A 67 1.48 2.16 6.46
C PRO A 67 1.73 3.19 7.56
N GLU A 68 2.98 3.56 7.81
CA GLU A 68 3.29 4.58 8.82
C GLU A 68 2.73 5.95 8.42
N TYR A 69 3.05 6.42 7.21
CA TYR A 69 2.68 7.78 6.80
C TYR A 69 1.17 7.95 6.68
N VAL A 70 0.46 6.95 6.16
CA VAL A 70 -1.01 6.97 6.06
C VAL A 70 -1.64 7.01 7.45
N LEU A 71 -1.22 6.13 8.38
CA LEU A 71 -1.75 6.13 9.74
C LEU A 71 -1.50 7.46 10.44
N ARG A 72 -0.28 8.00 10.39
CA ARG A 72 0.08 9.27 11.00
C ARG A 72 -0.70 10.44 10.41
N TYR A 73 -0.86 10.49 9.09
CA TYR A 73 -1.68 11.49 8.41
C TYR A 73 -3.13 11.44 8.88
N LEU A 74 -3.75 10.25 8.89
CA LEU A 74 -5.13 10.08 9.31
C LEU A 74 -5.36 10.42 10.79
N LEU A 75 -4.42 10.06 11.67
CA LEU A 75 -4.46 10.48 13.07
C LEU A 75 -4.46 12.00 13.19
N THR A 76 -3.51 12.67 12.52
CA THR A 76 -3.38 14.13 12.55
C THR A 76 -4.61 14.83 11.97
N ALA A 77 -5.14 14.35 10.84
CA ALA A 77 -6.34 14.89 10.21
C ALA A 77 -7.59 14.74 11.10
N ASN A 78 -7.60 13.77 12.02
CA ASN A 78 -8.66 13.57 13.00
C ASN A 78 -8.34 14.20 14.38
N GLY A 79 -7.35 15.10 14.46
CA GLY A 79 -7.02 15.87 15.66
C GLY A 79 -6.22 15.11 16.73
N LEU A 80 -5.59 13.99 16.36
CA LEU A 80 -4.70 13.24 17.25
C LEU A 80 -3.23 13.50 16.91
N ASP A 81 -2.42 13.71 17.93
CA ASP A 81 -0.96 13.77 17.78
C ASP A 81 -0.40 12.33 17.75
N PRO A 82 0.16 11.86 16.61
CA PRO A 82 0.62 10.48 16.50
C PRO A 82 1.82 10.14 17.38
N ASP A 83 2.49 11.13 17.98
CA ASP A 83 3.63 10.93 18.86
C ASP A 83 3.27 11.05 20.35
N LYS A 84 2.04 11.51 20.68
CA LYS A 84 1.60 11.73 22.07
C LYS A 84 0.27 11.05 22.41
N ASP A 85 -0.64 11.01 21.45
CA ASP A 85 -2.01 10.52 21.70
C ASP A 85 -2.16 9.02 21.45
N VAL A 86 -1.18 8.36 20.83
CA VAL A 86 -1.16 6.91 20.56
C VAL A 86 0.25 6.35 20.77
N ASP A 87 0.35 5.02 20.99
CA ASP A 87 1.63 4.29 21.01
C ASP A 87 1.67 3.37 19.78
N ILE A 88 2.45 3.74 18.74
CA ILE A 88 2.55 2.93 17.53
C ILE A 88 3.79 2.03 17.61
N GLN A 89 3.56 0.72 17.66
CA GLN A 89 4.62 -0.28 17.71
C GLN A 89 4.82 -0.93 16.35
N TYR A 90 6.01 -0.78 15.79
CA TYR A 90 6.35 -1.27 14.46
C TYR A 90 7.07 -2.62 14.51
N TYR A 91 6.63 -3.54 13.66
CA TYR A 91 7.21 -4.86 13.43
C TYR A 91 7.72 -4.95 11.99
N SER A 92 8.63 -5.90 11.75
CA SER A 92 9.23 -6.08 10.41
C SER A 92 8.23 -6.61 9.39
N GLU A 93 7.34 -7.52 9.83
CA GLU A 93 6.42 -8.24 8.94
C GLU A 93 5.00 -8.30 9.52
N ALA A 94 3.99 -8.34 8.63
CA ALA A 94 2.58 -8.46 9.04
C ALA A 94 2.29 -9.79 9.77
N THR A 95 3.05 -10.83 9.52
CA THR A 95 2.98 -12.10 10.24
C THR A 95 3.39 -11.96 11.72
N GLU A 96 4.36 -11.11 12.02
CA GLU A 96 4.76 -10.79 13.39
C GLU A 96 3.66 -10.01 14.12
N VAL A 97 3.03 -9.03 13.44
CA VAL A 97 1.90 -8.28 13.97
C VAL A 97 0.74 -9.23 14.32
N THR A 98 0.37 -10.15 13.43
CA THR A 98 -0.70 -11.11 13.69
C THR A 98 -0.37 -12.06 14.84
N ALA A 99 0.89 -12.48 14.98
CA ALA A 99 1.35 -13.30 16.10
C ALA A 99 1.29 -12.52 17.43
N GLN A 100 1.69 -11.25 17.43
CA GLN A 100 1.62 -10.38 18.59
C GLN A 100 0.18 -10.12 19.01
N MET A 101 -0.75 -9.88 18.08
CA MET A 101 -2.18 -9.75 18.36
C MET A 101 -2.72 -10.98 19.06
N ALA A 102 -2.38 -12.19 18.62
CA ALA A 102 -2.84 -13.44 19.23
C ALA A 102 -2.39 -13.62 20.69
N SER A 103 -1.35 -12.90 21.13
CA SER A 103 -0.81 -12.93 22.50
C SER A 103 -1.16 -11.71 23.34
N THR A 104 -1.85 -10.72 22.77
CA THR A 104 -2.19 -9.44 23.42
C THR A 104 -3.70 -9.33 23.53
N GLN A 105 -4.22 -9.15 24.75
CA GLN A 105 -5.64 -8.92 24.96
C GLN A 105 -6.06 -7.54 24.42
N ASP A 106 -7.25 -7.46 23.81
CA ASP A 106 -7.81 -6.22 23.25
C ASP A 106 -6.88 -5.53 22.24
N ALA A 107 -6.12 -6.33 21.47
CA ALA A 107 -5.13 -5.85 20.52
C ALA A 107 -5.78 -5.05 19.38
N ILE A 108 -5.12 -3.94 19.03
CA ILE A 108 -5.44 -3.12 17.85
C ILE A 108 -4.23 -3.15 16.92
N ALA A 109 -4.47 -3.37 15.64
CA ALA A 109 -3.39 -3.34 14.65
C ALA A 109 -3.81 -2.69 13.32
N VAL A 110 -2.82 -2.17 12.59
CA VAL A 110 -2.95 -1.84 11.17
C VAL A 110 -2.35 -2.96 10.36
N LEU A 111 -3.18 -3.60 9.54
CA LEU A 111 -2.79 -4.72 8.69
C LEU A 111 -3.21 -4.47 7.24
N PRO A 112 -2.41 -4.92 6.26
CA PRO A 112 -2.82 -4.95 4.86
C PRO A 112 -3.58 -6.25 4.53
N GLN A 113 -4.33 -6.25 3.41
CA GLN A 113 -4.70 -7.49 2.75
C GLN A 113 -3.45 -8.17 2.15
N PRO A 114 -3.38 -9.50 2.12
CA PRO A 114 -4.39 -10.50 2.56
C PRO A 114 -4.32 -10.86 4.05
N TYR A 115 -3.46 -10.20 4.83
CA TYR A 115 -3.21 -10.55 6.25
C TYR A 115 -4.44 -10.33 7.13
N VAL A 116 -5.24 -9.28 6.86
CA VAL A 116 -6.55 -9.06 7.54
C VAL A 116 -7.45 -10.27 7.37
N THR A 117 -7.61 -10.74 6.13
CA THR A 117 -8.43 -11.93 5.83
C THR A 117 -7.86 -13.19 6.47
N ALA A 118 -6.53 -13.39 6.40
CA ALA A 118 -5.89 -14.56 6.98
C ALA A 118 -5.99 -14.60 8.52
N ALA A 119 -5.90 -13.44 9.16
CA ALA A 119 -6.06 -13.31 10.62
C ALA A 119 -7.52 -13.57 11.04
N GLY A 120 -8.49 -12.94 10.37
CA GLY A 120 -9.92 -13.13 10.67
C GLY A 120 -10.46 -14.55 10.38
N LEU A 121 -9.75 -15.34 9.56
CA LEU A 121 -10.07 -16.77 9.38
C LEU A 121 -9.53 -17.66 10.50
N LYS A 122 -8.57 -17.18 11.27
CA LYS A 122 -7.97 -17.89 12.42
C LYS A 122 -8.60 -17.50 13.75
N ASP A 123 -9.08 -16.26 13.84
CA ASP A 123 -9.63 -15.67 15.03
C ASP A 123 -10.95 -14.96 14.66
N ASP A 124 -12.07 -15.57 15.02
CA ASP A 124 -13.43 -15.07 14.76
C ASP A 124 -13.82 -13.88 15.65
N THR A 125 -13.02 -13.58 16.66
CA THR A 125 -13.17 -12.38 17.49
C THR A 125 -12.54 -11.14 16.87
N LEU A 126 -11.70 -11.32 15.84
CA LEU A 126 -11.04 -10.23 15.13
C LEU A 126 -12.03 -9.50 14.21
N ARG A 127 -12.17 -8.21 14.44
CA ARG A 127 -13.03 -7.32 13.65
C ARG A 127 -12.20 -6.35 12.82
N VAL A 128 -12.63 -6.07 11.59
CA VAL A 128 -12.20 -4.88 10.85
C VAL A 128 -12.93 -3.69 11.46
N ALA A 129 -12.20 -2.85 12.18
CA ALA A 129 -12.72 -1.68 12.86
C ALA A 129 -12.87 -0.49 11.89
N LEU A 130 -11.81 -0.20 11.12
CA LEU A 130 -11.79 0.90 10.16
C LEU A 130 -11.13 0.45 8.84
N ASP A 131 -11.70 0.88 7.73
CA ASP A 131 -11.06 0.86 6.42
C ASP A 131 -10.31 2.18 6.23
N LEU A 132 -8.98 2.15 6.16
CA LEU A 132 -8.18 3.37 6.07
C LEU A 132 -8.34 4.08 4.71
N THR A 133 -8.82 3.39 3.67
CA THR A 133 -9.20 4.02 2.41
C THR A 133 -10.44 4.88 2.60
N ALA A 134 -11.47 4.33 3.26
CA ALA A 134 -12.67 5.08 3.57
C ALA A 134 -12.42 6.24 4.56
N GLU A 135 -11.46 6.10 5.47
CA GLU A 135 -11.05 7.22 6.35
C GLU A 135 -10.25 8.28 5.58
N TRP A 136 -9.43 7.88 4.60
CA TRP A 136 -8.70 8.78 3.71
C TRP A 136 -9.63 9.64 2.88
N ASP A 137 -10.66 9.04 2.27
CA ASP A 137 -11.65 9.73 1.42
C ASP A 137 -12.45 10.81 2.18
N LYS A 138 -12.45 10.78 3.52
CA LYS A 138 -13.09 11.81 4.34
C LYS A 138 -12.25 13.09 4.51
N VAL A 139 -10.92 12.98 4.31
CA VAL A 139 -9.97 14.03 4.71
C VAL A 139 -9.01 14.44 3.57
N ALA A 140 -9.04 13.76 2.44
CA ALA A 140 -8.21 14.06 1.27
C ALA A 140 -9.03 13.92 -0.03
N ASP A 141 -8.79 14.81 -0.98
CA ASP A 141 -9.44 14.80 -2.31
C ASP A 141 -8.66 13.97 -3.33
N THR A 142 -7.83 12.99 -2.87
CA THR A 142 -6.96 12.17 -3.69
C THR A 142 -7.13 10.70 -3.35
N GLN A 143 -6.78 9.82 -4.28
CA GLN A 143 -6.73 8.37 -4.04
C GLN A 143 -5.66 8.02 -3.00
N LEU A 144 -5.95 7.05 -2.14
CA LEU A 144 -4.91 6.40 -1.31
C LEU A 144 -4.14 5.40 -2.17
N ILE A 145 -2.86 5.68 -2.43
CA ILE A 145 -1.98 4.85 -3.25
C ILE A 145 -1.03 4.04 -2.35
N THR A 146 -1.17 2.73 -2.36
CA THR A 146 -0.25 1.86 -1.60
C THR A 146 0.98 1.49 -2.41
N GLY A 147 0.81 1.09 -3.67
CA GLY A 147 1.89 0.55 -4.47
C GLY A 147 1.92 1.07 -5.90
N VAL A 148 3.13 1.21 -6.42
CA VAL A 148 3.40 1.53 -7.81
C VAL A 148 4.40 0.54 -8.40
N THR A 149 4.31 0.33 -9.71
CA THR A 149 5.34 -0.36 -10.48
C THR A 149 6.27 0.69 -11.05
N VAL A 150 7.57 0.50 -10.83
CA VAL A 150 8.63 1.39 -11.34
C VAL A 150 9.57 0.64 -12.26
N VAL A 151 10.19 1.37 -13.18
CA VAL A 151 11.22 0.89 -14.11
C VAL A 151 12.47 1.73 -13.98
N ARG A 152 13.65 1.16 -14.22
CA ARG A 152 14.89 1.95 -14.39
C ARG A 152 14.76 2.81 -15.65
N LYS A 153 15.02 4.12 -15.52
CA LYS A 153 14.88 5.07 -16.62
C LYS A 153 15.70 4.66 -17.86
N ALA A 154 16.96 4.27 -17.67
CA ALA A 154 17.81 3.81 -18.76
C ALA A 154 17.22 2.59 -19.49
N TYR A 155 16.63 1.63 -18.75
CA TYR A 155 15.98 0.47 -19.36
C TYR A 155 14.74 0.87 -20.16
N ALA A 156 13.92 1.79 -19.63
CA ALA A 156 12.73 2.27 -20.33
C ALA A 156 13.07 3.04 -21.61
N GLU A 157 14.18 3.77 -21.62
CA GLU A 157 14.69 4.48 -22.81
C GLU A 157 15.26 3.52 -23.87
N GLU A 158 15.92 2.45 -23.44
CA GLU A 158 16.49 1.43 -24.35
C GLU A 158 15.44 0.43 -24.88
N HIS A 159 14.38 0.17 -24.09
CA HIS A 159 13.39 -0.89 -24.36
C HIS A 159 11.94 -0.41 -24.14
N PRO A 160 11.51 0.70 -24.77
CA PRO A 160 10.17 1.26 -24.56
C PRO A 160 9.05 0.31 -25.00
N ASP A 161 9.29 -0.50 -26.03
CA ASP A 161 8.39 -1.53 -26.53
C ASP A 161 8.18 -2.66 -25.50
N VAL A 162 9.22 -3.05 -24.78
CA VAL A 162 9.13 -4.06 -23.71
C VAL A 162 8.30 -3.54 -22.54
N VAL A 163 8.50 -2.28 -22.15
CA VAL A 163 7.70 -1.64 -21.09
C VAL A 163 6.22 -1.57 -21.49
N ALA A 164 5.93 -1.18 -22.74
CA ALA A 164 4.56 -1.12 -23.26
C ALA A 164 3.91 -2.51 -23.31
N ALA A 165 4.63 -3.54 -23.78
CA ALA A 165 4.14 -4.91 -23.79
C ALA A 165 3.87 -5.44 -22.36
N PHE A 166 4.78 -5.19 -21.42
CA PHE A 166 4.57 -5.52 -20.01
C PHE A 166 3.28 -4.89 -19.46
N LEU A 167 3.05 -3.60 -19.70
CA LEU A 167 1.86 -2.92 -19.20
C LEU A 167 0.57 -3.49 -19.81
N ALA A 168 0.59 -3.87 -21.11
CA ALA A 168 -0.54 -4.51 -21.76
C ALA A 168 -0.87 -5.89 -21.14
N ASP A 169 0.13 -6.73 -20.88
CA ASP A 169 -0.02 -8.02 -20.23
C ASP A 169 -0.43 -7.87 -18.76
N TYR A 170 0.15 -6.88 -18.08
CA TYR A 170 -0.17 -6.57 -16.69
C TYR A 170 -1.64 -6.14 -16.53
N ALA A 171 -2.15 -5.28 -17.43
CA ALA A 171 -3.55 -4.88 -17.43
C ALA A 171 -4.50 -6.08 -17.62
N GLN A 172 -4.15 -7.04 -18.49
CA GLN A 172 -4.91 -8.28 -18.66
C GLN A 172 -4.87 -9.15 -17.39
N SER A 173 -3.71 -9.26 -16.74
CA SER A 173 -3.54 -10.00 -15.48
C SER A 173 -4.36 -9.39 -14.36
N VAL A 174 -4.36 -8.05 -14.22
CA VAL A 174 -5.20 -7.32 -13.26
C VAL A 174 -6.68 -7.54 -13.52
N ASN A 175 -7.11 -7.47 -14.79
CA ASN A 175 -8.49 -7.77 -15.15
C ASN A 175 -8.88 -9.20 -14.76
N ALA A 176 -8.03 -10.20 -15.04
CA ALA A 176 -8.27 -11.58 -14.62
C ALA A 176 -8.37 -11.71 -13.09
N ALA A 177 -7.47 -11.06 -12.35
CA ALA A 177 -7.48 -11.07 -10.89
C ALA A 177 -8.79 -10.52 -10.28
N ASN A 178 -9.41 -9.55 -10.95
CA ASN A 178 -10.65 -8.92 -10.50
C ASN A 178 -11.93 -9.61 -11.02
N THR A 179 -11.86 -10.39 -12.09
CA THR A 179 -13.05 -11.00 -12.74
C THR A 179 -13.11 -12.52 -12.60
N ASP A 180 -11.97 -13.21 -12.47
CA ASP A 180 -11.86 -14.64 -12.21
C ASP A 180 -11.21 -14.90 -10.85
N LEU A 181 -11.99 -14.71 -9.80
CA LEU A 181 -11.53 -14.89 -8.42
C LEU A 181 -11.13 -16.33 -8.11
N ASP A 182 -11.81 -17.33 -8.70
CA ASP A 182 -11.49 -18.74 -8.44
C ASP A 182 -10.19 -19.16 -9.12
N GLY A 183 -10.01 -18.81 -10.39
CA GLY A 183 -8.79 -19.09 -11.12
C GLY A 183 -7.59 -18.35 -10.51
N THR A 184 -7.75 -17.06 -10.21
CA THR A 184 -6.70 -16.26 -9.58
C THR A 184 -6.33 -16.78 -8.20
N ALA A 185 -7.30 -17.16 -7.38
CA ALA A 185 -7.04 -17.71 -6.05
C ALA A 185 -6.27 -19.05 -6.11
N ALA A 186 -6.60 -19.91 -7.08
CA ALA A 186 -5.88 -21.17 -7.30
C ALA A 186 -4.42 -20.91 -7.71
N LEU A 187 -4.19 -19.95 -8.62
CA LEU A 187 -2.83 -19.52 -9.01
C LEU A 187 -2.04 -18.91 -7.85
N CYS A 188 -2.68 -18.10 -7.00
CA CYS A 188 -2.03 -17.54 -5.81
C CYS A 188 -1.51 -18.62 -4.85
N GLU A 189 -2.27 -19.72 -4.67
CA GLU A 189 -1.83 -20.85 -3.86
C GLU A 189 -0.72 -21.64 -4.56
N GLU A 190 -0.90 -21.94 -5.84
CA GLU A 190 0.09 -22.68 -6.65
C GLU A 190 1.46 -21.99 -6.69
N GLN A 191 1.46 -20.65 -6.85
CA GLN A 191 2.68 -19.84 -6.91
C GLN A 191 3.21 -19.45 -5.52
N GLY A 192 2.56 -19.86 -4.43
CA GLY A 192 2.98 -19.56 -3.07
C GLY A 192 2.80 -18.10 -2.65
N VAL A 193 2.00 -17.32 -3.36
CA VAL A 193 1.68 -15.91 -3.01
C VAL A 193 0.84 -15.87 -1.72
N VAL A 194 -0.11 -16.80 -1.60
CA VAL A 194 -0.94 -16.96 -0.40
C VAL A 194 -0.97 -18.45 -0.04
N ALA A 195 -0.97 -18.76 1.24
CA ALA A 195 -0.87 -20.15 1.73
C ALA A 195 -2.03 -21.06 1.30
N LYS A 196 -3.22 -20.50 1.00
CA LYS A 196 -4.42 -21.25 0.57
C LYS A 196 -5.28 -20.41 -0.36
N ALA A 197 -5.79 -21.01 -1.42
CA ALA A 197 -6.72 -20.39 -2.37
C ALA A 197 -7.96 -19.78 -1.68
N ALA A 198 -8.49 -20.42 -0.63
CA ALA A 198 -9.62 -19.89 0.12
C ALA A 198 -9.34 -18.53 0.78
N ILE A 199 -8.10 -18.27 1.23
CA ILE A 199 -7.68 -16.96 1.75
C ILE A 199 -7.61 -15.96 0.60
N ALA A 200 -6.96 -16.32 -0.50
CA ALA A 200 -6.83 -15.47 -1.67
C ALA A 200 -8.22 -15.08 -2.22
N LYS A 201 -9.12 -16.02 -2.44
CA LYS A 201 -10.46 -15.77 -2.93
C LYS A 201 -11.24 -14.78 -2.08
N LYS A 202 -11.11 -14.86 -0.74
CA LYS A 202 -11.79 -13.96 0.20
C LYS A 202 -11.10 -12.59 0.28
N ALA A 203 -9.78 -12.52 0.12
CA ALA A 203 -9.01 -11.30 0.21
C ALA A 203 -9.03 -10.44 -1.07
N LEU A 204 -8.97 -11.07 -2.25
CA LEU A 204 -8.84 -10.42 -3.56
C LEU A 204 -9.80 -9.23 -3.78
N PRO A 205 -11.11 -9.32 -3.43
CA PRO A 205 -12.03 -8.19 -3.60
C PRO A 205 -11.66 -6.95 -2.78
N ASN A 206 -10.82 -7.10 -1.76
CA ASN A 206 -10.38 -6.02 -0.86
C ASN A 206 -8.89 -5.67 -1.05
N CYS A 207 -8.23 -6.26 -2.07
CA CYS A 207 -6.82 -5.98 -2.36
C CYS A 207 -6.64 -4.74 -3.25
N ASN A 208 -7.71 -4.17 -3.80
CA ASN A 208 -7.71 -2.99 -4.66
C ASN A 208 -6.60 -3.02 -5.72
N ILE A 209 -6.47 -4.18 -6.40
CA ILE A 209 -5.48 -4.41 -7.45
C ILE A 209 -5.92 -3.68 -8.71
N VAL A 210 -5.06 -2.79 -9.21
CA VAL A 210 -5.33 -1.94 -10.38
C VAL A 210 -4.13 -1.88 -11.34
N CYS A 211 -4.37 -1.34 -12.52
CA CYS A 211 -3.33 -0.98 -13.48
C CYS A 211 -3.66 0.40 -14.06
N LEU A 212 -3.34 1.47 -13.29
CA LEU A 212 -3.54 2.84 -13.72
C LEU A 212 -2.24 3.35 -14.34
N THR A 213 -2.31 3.86 -15.58
CA THR A 213 -1.13 4.27 -16.38
C THR A 213 -1.33 5.66 -16.97
N GLY A 214 -0.28 6.24 -17.56
CA GLY A 214 -0.35 7.50 -18.28
C GLY A 214 -0.81 8.68 -17.39
N GLU A 215 -1.76 9.47 -17.89
CA GLU A 215 -2.22 10.67 -17.19
C GLU A 215 -2.94 10.34 -15.86
N GLU A 216 -3.64 9.21 -15.76
CA GLU A 216 -4.29 8.77 -14.54
C GLU A 216 -3.24 8.42 -13.45
N LEU A 217 -2.22 7.62 -13.80
CA LEU A 217 -1.06 7.38 -12.93
C LEU A 217 -0.48 8.69 -12.41
N LYS A 218 -0.21 9.65 -13.32
CA LYS A 218 0.42 10.92 -12.98
C LYS A 218 -0.46 11.74 -12.04
N ALA A 219 -1.74 11.89 -12.35
CA ALA A 219 -2.68 12.66 -11.53
C ALA A 219 -2.81 12.08 -10.13
N ASP A 220 -3.04 10.78 -10.03
CA ASP A 220 -3.27 10.09 -8.76
C ASP A 220 -2.01 10.06 -7.88
N VAL A 221 -0.87 9.67 -8.45
CA VAL A 221 0.39 9.59 -7.69
C VAL A 221 0.88 10.97 -7.27
N SER A 222 0.81 12.00 -8.16
CA SER A 222 1.22 13.35 -7.78
C SER A 222 0.34 13.92 -6.67
N GLY A 223 -0.97 13.72 -6.74
CA GLY A 223 -1.91 14.15 -5.70
C GLY A 223 -1.63 13.46 -4.35
N TYR A 224 -1.46 12.15 -4.36
CA TYR A 224 -1.11 11.37 -3.16
C TYR A 224 0.22 11.81 -2.54
N LEU A 225 1.29 11.93 -3.35
CA LEU A 225 2.61 12.36 -2.88
C LEU A 225 2.60 13.78 -2.34
N GLN A 226 1.75 14.68 -2.90
CA GLN A 226 1.57 16.04 -2.39
C GLN A 226 1.00 16.03 -0.97
N VAL A 227 -0.04 15.21 -0.71
CA VAL A 227 -0.62 15.06 0.64
C VAL A 227 0.43 14.58 1.65
N LEU A 228 1.24 13.59 1.27
CA LEU A 228 2.32 13.10 2.13
C LEU A 228 3.40 14.15 2.35
N TYR A 229 3.79 14.88 1.31
CA TYR A 229 4.79 15.95 1.39
C TYR A 229 4.36 17.08 2.31
N ASP A 230 3.10 17.51 2.22
CA ASP A 230 2.56 18.59 3.05
C ASP A 230 2.47 18.18 4.53
N ALA A 231 2.26 16.89 4.81
CA ALA A 231 2.24 16.34 6.15
C ALA A 231 3.67 16.12 6.71
N ASP A 232 4.55 15.55 5.90
CA ASP A 232 5.95 15.28 6.24
C ASP A 232 6.79 15.16 4.96
N PRO A 233 7.61 16.17 4.59
CA PRO A 233 8.46 16.10 3.42
C PRO A 233 9.41 14.88 3.38
N ALA A 234 9.81 14.35 4.54
CA ALA A 234 10.66 13.17 4.61
C ALA A 234 9.98 11.91 4.06
N ALA A 235 8.64 11.85 4.07
CA ALA A 235 7.87 10.74 3.53
C ALA A 235 8.14 10.48 2.04
N VAL A 236 8.47 11.53 1.29
CA VAL A 236 8.73 11.48 -0.16
C VAL A 236 10.20 11.74 -0.53
N GLY A 237 11.11 11.70 0.47
CA GLY A 237 12.54 11.91 0.25
C GLY A 237 12.98 13.38 0.25
N GLY A 238 12.18 14.28 0.83
CA GLY A 238 12.49 15.70 1.05
C GLY A 238 12.00 16.65 -0.05
N THR A 239 11.73 16.16 -1.25
CA THR A 239 11.17 16.92 -2.39
C THR A 239 10.26 16.04 -3.22
N LEU A 240 9.26 16.64 -3.85
CA LEU A 240 8.40 15.93 -4.80
C LEU A 240 9.16 15.54 -6.07
N PRO A 241 8.84 14.40 -6.71
CA PRO A 241 9.43 14.03 -8.00
C PRO A 241 9.05 15.03 -9.09
N GLY A 242 9.96 15.17 -10.09
CA GLY A 242 9.70 15.95 -11.29
C GLY A 242 8.79 15.23 -12.30
N GLU A 243 8.45 15.95 -13.38
CA GLU A 243 7.60 15.43 -14.46
C GLU A 243 8.14 14.15 -15.11
N ASP A 244 9.45 13.99 -15.17
CA ASP A 244 10.14 12.84 -15.74
C ASP A 244 10.12 11.59 -14.84
N PHE A 245 9.52 11.69 -13.67
CA PHE A 245 9.21 10.53 -12.82
C PHE A 245 8.10 9.65 -13.41
N TYR A 246 7.19 10.24 -14.17
CA TYR A 246 6.05 9.53 -14.75
C TYR A 246 6.39 9.08 -16.17
N TRP A 247 6.38 7.78 -16.38
CA TRP A 247 6.62 7.23 -17.71
C TRP A 247 5.44 7.52 -18.64
N ALA A 248 5.75 8.01 -19.84
CA ALA A 248 4.78 8.19 -20.91
C ALA A 248 5.21 7.34 -22.11
N ALA A 249 4.26 6.63 -22.73
CA ALA A 249 4.51 5.92 -23.97
C ALA A 249 4.93 6.93 -25.06
N GLN A 250 6.00 6.62 -25.77
CA GLN A 250 6.49 7.41 -26.89
C GLN A 250 5.71 7.09 -28.15
#